data_c47f20a58db99ea837beae789caad331
#
_entry.id   c47f20a58db99ea837beae789caad331
#
_cell.length_a   1.000
_cell.length_b   1.000
_cell.length_c   1.000
_cell.angle_alpha   90.00
_cell.angle_beta   90.00
_cell.angle_gamma   90.00
#
_symmetry.space_group_name_H-M   'P 1'
#
loop_
_entity.id
_entity.type
_entity.pdbx_description
1 polymer ?
#
loop_
_entity_poly.entity_id
_entity_poly.type
_entity_poly.pdbx_seq_one_letter_code
_entity_poly.pdbx_strand_id
1 'polypeptide(L)'
;MKSRLLYLNLAIDSQDTSLGFAIGWLKEVSKIYDEIDVITLRKGTVPNLPDNVNIYGLNSHKNKLSKYFYLHKTAKNLINTNKYEKCFSHMSPISLFVLTSQLKRKNIETTLWFTHPGPGFGIKKLILYITTKM
;
A
#
# COMPACT_ATOMS: atom_id res chain seq x y z
N MET A 1 -15.30 -15.74 8.46
CA MET A 1 -14.59 -14.47 8.64
C MET A 1 -14.24 -13.90 7.27
N LYS A 2 -14.50 -12.62 7.05
CA LYS A 2 -14.19 -12.00 5.75
C LYS A 2 -12.68 -11.91 5.53
N SER A 3 -12.23 -12.32 4.33
CA SER A 3 -10.84 -12.13 3.90
C SER A 3 -10.59 -10.65 3.58
N ARG A 4 -9.52 -10.09 4.13
CA ARG A 4 -9.23 -8.66 3.98
C ARG A 4 -7.77 -8.43 3.63
N LEU A 5 -7.53 -7.60 2.61
CA LEU A 5 -6.21 -7.21 2.15
C LEU A 5 -5.93 -5.75 2.48
N LEU A 6 -4.75 -5.48 3.03
CA LEU A 6 -4.19 -4.13 3.09
C LEU A 6 -3.29 -3.92 1.87
N TYR A 7 -3.60 -2.93 1.05
CA TYR A 7 -2.89 -2.65 -0.19
C TYR A 7 -2.21 -1.28 -0.10
N LEU A 8 -0.90 -1.26 -0.20
CA LEU A 8 -0.09 -0.04 -0.17
C LEU A 8 0.42 0.26 -1.58
N ASN A 9 0.28 1.50 -2.06
CA ASN A 9 0.89 1.89 -3.32
C ASN A 9 1.25 3.38 -3.39
N LEU A 10 1.96 3.76 -4.46
CA LEU A 10 2.39 5.15 -4.67
C LEU A 10 1.27 6.02 -5.22
N ALA A 11 0.47 5.50 -6.14
CA ALA A 11 -0.59 6.27 -6.78
C ALA A 11 -1.72 5.38 -7.28
N ILE A 12 -2.94 5.87 -7.11
CA ILE A 12 -4.15 5.37 -7.79
C ILE A 12 -4.67 6.49 -8.68
N ASP A 13 -4.38 6.39 -9.97
CA ASP A 13 -4.72 7.41 -10.95
C ASP A 13 -4.80 6.79 -12.34
N SER A 14 -5.98 6.80 -12.96
CA SER A 14 -6.18 6.27 -14.32
C SER A 14 -5.46 7.08 -15.39
N GLN A 15 -5.07 8.30 -15.09
CA GLN A 15 -4.34 9.18 -16.00
C GLN A 15 -2.82 9.07 -15.85
N ASP A 16 -2.33 8.31 -14.87
CA ASP A 16 -0.90 8.09 -14.68
C ASP A 16 -0.38 7.08 -15.71
N THR A 17 0.59 7.52 -16.52
CA THR A 17 1.17 6.68 -17.59
C THR A 17 2.03 5.54 -17.05
N SER A 18 2.59 5.69 -15.85
CA SER A 18 3.49 4.71 -15.25
C SER A 18 2.79 3.77 -14.27
N LEU A 19 1.79 4.26 -13.54
CA LEU A 19 1.15 3.54 -12.43
C LEU A 19 -0.35 3.28 -12.65
N GLY A 20 -0.91 3.72 -13.78
CA GLY A 20 -2.34 3.53 -14.09
C GLY A 20 -2.77 2.06 -14.13
N PHE A 21 -1.86 1.13 -14.40
CA PHE A 21 -2.15 -0.31 -14.38
C PHE A 21 -2.52 -0.85 -13.00
N ALA A 22 -2.19 -0.15 -11.92
CA ALA A 22 -2.57 -0.55 -10.57
C ALA A 22 -4.09 -0.69 -10.39
N ILE A 23 -4.87 0.08 -11.14
CA ILE A 23 -6.34 -0.01 -11.14
C ILE A 23 -6.81 -1.36 -11.69
N GLY A 24 -6.20 -1.84 -12.76
CA GLY A 24 -6.49 -3.17 -13.30
C GLY A 24 -6.17 -4.27 -12.29
N TRP A 25 -5.06 -4.15 -11.60
CA TRP A 25 -4.68 -5.09 -10.53
C TRP A 25 -5.68 -5.10 -9.38
N LEU A 26 -6.13 -3.93 -8.94
CA LEU A 26 -7.15 -3.83 -7.89
C LEU A 26 -8.46 -4.52 -8.28
N LYS A 27 -8.89 -4.38 -9.54
CA LYS A 27 -10.06 -5.08 -10.06
C LYS A 27 -9.91 -6.60 -10.02
N GLU A 28 -8.74 -7.13 -10.37
CA GLU A 28 -8.49 -8.57 -10.31
C GLU A 28 -8.38 -9.07 -8.87
N VAL A 29 -7.68 -8.36 -8.00
CA VAL A 29 -7.51 -8.72 -6.59
C VAL A 29 -8.84 -8.64 -5.83
N SER A 30 -9.72 -7.72 -6.21
CA SER A 30 -11.05 -7.58 -5.60
C SER A 30 -11.97 -8.80 -5.81
N LYS A 31 -11.65 -9.67 -6.76
CA LYS A 31 -12.36 -10.94 -6.97
C LYS A 31 -11.93 -12.01 -5.96
N ILE A 32 -10.78 -11.82 -5.31
CA ILE A 32 -10.17 -12.80 -4.40
C ILE A 32 -10.47 -12.49 -2.94
N TYR A 33 -10.45 -11.21 -2.58
CA TYR A 33 -10.67 -10.75 -1.21
C TYR A 33 -12.07 -10.16 -1.04
N ASP A 34 -12.68 -10.42 0.12
CA ASP A 34 -13.99 -9.84 0.45
C ASP A 34 -13.92 -8.33 0.63
N GLU A 35 -12.80 -7.83 1.15
CA GLU A 35 -12.55 -6.39 1.29
C GLU A 35 -11.08 -6.04 1.08
N ILE A 36 -10.84 -4.88 0.46
CA ILE A 36 -9.50 -4.34 0.21
C ILE A 36 -9.47 -2.89 0.69
N ASP A 37 -8.55 -2.60 1.61
CA ASP A 37 -8.25 -1.24 2.03
C ASP A 37 -6.94 -0.79 1.39
N VAL A 38 -7.02 0.21 0.53
CA VAL A 38 -5.89 0.78 -0.23
C VAL A 38 -5.43 2.06 0.44
N ILE A 39 -4.18 2.13 0.86
CA ILE A 39 -3.54 3.39 1.27
C ILE A 39 -2.60 3.82 0.16
N THR A 40 -2.88 4.95 -0.45
CA THR A 40 -2.08 5.50 -1.55
C THR A 40 -1.52 6.87 -1.20
N LEU A 41 -0.26 7.11 -1.57
CA LEU A 41 0.36 8.41 -1.35
C LEU A 41 -0.22 9.48 -2.25
N ARG A 42 -0.76 9.10 -3.41
CA ARG A 42 -1.42 10.00 -4.34
C ARG A 42 -2.67 9.36 -4.92
N LYS A 43 -3.81 9.98 -4.69
CA LYS A 43 -5.09 9.61 -5.31
C LYS A 43 -5.41 10.63 -6.39
N GLY A 44 -5.43 10.20 -7.64
CA GLY A 44 -5.83 11.00 -8.79
C GLY A 44 -7.24 10.67 -9.26
N THR A 45 -7.42 10.57 -10.57
CA THR A 45 -8.70 10.15 -11.17
C THR A 45 -8.91 8.66 -10.96
N VAL A 46 -9.93 8.33 -10.19
CA VAL A 46 -10.28 6.94 -9.87
C VAL A 46 -11.53 6.55 -10.65
N PRO A 47 -11.44 5.60 -11.60
CA PRO A 47 -12.63 5.06 -12.27
C PRO A 47 -13.45 4.21 -11.29
N ASN A 48 -14.62 3.76 -11.73
CA ASN A 48 -15.43 2.85 -10.94
C ASN A 48 -14.63 1.60 -10.56
N LEU A 49 -14.39 1.46 -9.28
CA LEU A 49 -13.84 0.26 -8.67
C LEU A 49 -14.97 -0.57 -8.04
N PRO A 50 -14.77 -1.87 -7.83
CA PRO A 50 -15.70 -2.70 -7.09
C PRO A 50 -15.98 -2.13 -5.69
N ASP A 51 -17.21 -2.36 -5.19
CA ASP A 51 -17.69 -1.80 -3.91
C ASP A 51 -16.88 -2.28 -2.69
N ASN A 52 -16.16 -3.39 -2.83
CA ASN A 52 -15.31 -3.93 -1.77
C ASN A 52 -13.90 -3.31 -1.72
N VAL A 53 -13.63 -2.27 -2.52
CA VAL A 53 -12.35 -1.56 -2.54
C VAL A 53 -12.51 -0.17 -1.93
N ASN A 54 -11.86 0.07 -0.80
CA ASN A 54 -11.83 1.36 -0.10
C ASN A 54 -10.49 2.05 -0.32
N ILE A 55 -10.49 3.31 -0.74
CA ILE A 55 -9.26 4.05 -1.04
C ILE A 55 -9.05 5.20 -0.05
N TYR A 56 -7.91 5.19 0.61
CA TYR A 56 -7.43 6.22 1.53
C TYR A 56 -6.27 6.98 0.88
N GLY A 57 -6.55 8.13 0.30
CA GLY A 57 -5.55 8.99 -0.36
C GLY A 57 -4.93 10.00 0.61
N LEU A 58 -3.62 10.23 0.47
CA LEU A 58 -2.87 11.14 1.32
C LEU A 58 -2.50 12.45 0.61
N ASN A 59 -3.31 12.88 -0.34
CA ASN A 59 -3.06 14.06 -1.19
C ASN A 59 -3.03 15.39 -0.43
N SER A 60 -3.81 15.50 0.65
CA SER A 60 -3.87 16.70 1.48
C SER A 60 -2.56 17.03 2.19
N HIS A 61 -1.64 16.07 2.23
CA HIS A 61 -0.35 16.21 2.88
C HIS A 61 0.73 16.50 1.84
N LYS A 62 1.24 17.73 1.81
CA LYS A 62 2.15 18.20 0.75
C LYS A 62 3.58 17.71 0.87
N ASN A 63 4.11 17.57 2.09
CA ASN A 63 5.47 17.10 2.27
C ASN A 63 5.55 15.60 2.57
N LYS A 64 6.70 15.00 2.26
CA LYS A 64 6.91 13.55 2.41
C LYS A 64 6.79 13.06 3.85
N LEU A 65 7.34 13.80 4.81
CA LEU A 65 7.28 13.44 6.22
C LEU A 65 5.84 13.40 6.73
N SER A 66 5.05 14.43 6.39
CA SER A 66 3.63 14.48 6.72
C SER A 66 2.87 13.31 6.10
N LYS A 67 3.12 12.98 4.83
CA LYS A 67 2.49 11.82 4.18
C LYS A 67 2.78 10.51 4.91
N TYR A 68 4.02 10.25 5.27
CA TYR A 68 4.40 9.02 5.98
C TYR A 68 3.89 8.98 7.42
N PHE A 69 3.79 10.11 8.09
CA PHE A 69 3.15 10.20 9.39
C PHE A 69 1.66 9.81 9.31
N TYR A 70 0.93 10.34 8.34
CA TYR A 70 -0.48 10.03 8.14
C TYR A 70 -0.69 8.62 7.58
N LEU A 71 0.22 8.11 6.77
CA LEU A 71 0.25 6.71 6.37
C LEU A 71 0.28 5.81 7.60
N HIS A 72 1.20 6.08 8.51
CA HIS A 72 1.35 5.32 9.75
C HIS A 72 0.08 5.40 10.62
N LYS A 73 -0.47 6.60 10.78
CA LYS A 73 -1.69 6.83 11.56
C LYS A 73 -2.90 6.11 10.95
N THR A 74 -3.11 6.23 9.64
CA THR A 74 -4.21 5.58 8.91
C THR A 74 -4.09 4.07 8.99
N ALA A 75 -2.92 3.53 8.71
CA ALA A 75 -2.67 2.09 8.78
C ALA A 75 -2.84 1.55 10.20
N LYS A 76 -2.33 2.25 11.20
CA LYS A 76 -2.51 1.86 12.61
C LYS A 76 -3.98 1.76 12.99
N ASN A 77 -4.77 2.73 12.57
CA ASN A 77 -6.22 2.72 12.82
C ASN A 77 -6.90 1.53 12.14
N LEU A 78 -6.64 1.33 10.86
CA LEU A 78 -7.19 0.21 10.09
C LEU A 78 -6.78 -1.15 10.67
N ILE A 79 -5.50 -1.34 10.98
CA ILE A 79 -4.96 -2.59 11.53
C ILE A 79 -5.51 -2.90 12.93
N ASN A 80 -5.85 -1.88 13.71
CA ASN A 80 -6.44 -2.07 15.05
C ASN A 80 -7.94 -2.36 14.99
N THR A 81 -8.65 -1.86 13.98
CA THR A 81 -10.10 -2.04 13.85
C THR A 81 -10.48 -3.23 12.97
N ASN A 82 -9.59 -3.68 12.11
CA ASN A 82 -9.84 -4.78 11.16
C ASN A 82 -8.75 -5.84 11.26
N LYS A 83 -9.12 -7.06 10.90
CA LYS A 83 -8.17 -8.17 10.78
C LYS A 83 -7.78 -8.37 9.31
N TYR A 84 -6.50 -8.20 9.00
CA TYR A 84 -5.96 -8.43 7.66
C TYR A 84 -5.24 -9.76 7.59
N GLU A 85 -5.45 -10.49 6.49
CA GLU A 85 -4.69 -11.71 6.18
C GLU A 85 -3.32 -11.35 5.63
N LYS A 86 -3.29 -10.38 4.71
CA LYS A 86 -2.08 -9.97 4.00
C LYS A 86 -1.99 -8.45 3.87
N CYS A 87 -0.74 -7.99 3.73
CA CYS A 87 -0.39 -6.68 3.25
C CYS A 87 0.39 -6.83 1.94
N PHE A 88 -0.11 -6.24 0.88
CA PHE A 88 0.56 -6.18 -0.41
C PHE A 88 1.05 -4.75 -0.68
N SER A 89 2.35 -4.58 -0.82
CA SER A 89 2.96 -3.30 -1.15
C SER A 89 3.41 -3.29 -2.61
N HIS A 90 2.77 -2.46 -3.40
CA HIS A 90 3.02 -2.31 -4.82
C HIS A 90 3.84 -1.04 -5.08
N MET A 91 5.08 -1.20 -5.51
CA MET A 91 6.02 -0.11 -5.81
C MET A 91 6.26 0.86 -4.64
N SER A 92 5.96 0.47 -3.42
CA SER A 92 6.00 1.35 -2.25
C SER A 92 6.80 0.76 -1.07
N PRO A 93 8.11 0.53 -1.25
CA PRO A 93 8.93 -0.08 -0.22
C PRO A 93 9.05 0.78 1.05
N ILE A 94 9.03 2.11 0.90
CA ILE A 94 9.11 3.02 2.06
C ILE A 94 7.84 2.92 2.90
N SER A 95 6.66 2.85 2.28
CA SER A 95 5.39 2.64 2.99
C SER A 95 5.41 1.34 3.78
N LEU A 96 5.89 0.26 3.17
CA LEU A 96 6.02 -1.02 3.85
C LEU A 96 7.02 -0.94 5.02
N PHE A 97 8.16 -0.29 4.82
CA PHE A 97 9.15 -0.07 5.88
C PHE A 97 8.58 0.68 7.08
N VAL A 98 7.84 1.76 6.84
CA VAL A 98 7.17 2.56 7.88
C VAL A 98 6.20 1.72 8.70
N LEU A 99 5.55 0.72 8.10
CA LEU A 99 4.55 -0.12 8.75
C LEU A 99 5.09 -1.44 9.29
N THR A 100 6.37 -1.74 9.09
CA THR A 100 7.00 -3.02 9.45
C THR A 100 6.67 -3.48 10.87
N SER A 101 6.85 -2.60 11.86
CA SER A 101 6.62 -2.97 13.26
C SER A 101 5.16 -3.29 13.57
N GLN A 102 4.23 -2.58 12.95
CA GLN A 102 2.80 -2.83 13.13
C GLN A 102 2.37 -4.15 12.49
N LEU A 103 2.83 -4.40 11.26
CA LEU A 103 2.51 -5.61 10.52
C LEU A 103 3.05 -6.85 11.22
N LYS A 104 4.30 -6.80 11.69
CA LYS A 104 4.90 -7.90 12.48
C LYS A 104 4.14 -8.18 13.77
N ARG A 105 3.81 -7.14 14.51
CA ARG A 105 3.08 -7.28 15.79
C ARG A 105 1.71 -7.93 15.64
N LYS A 106 1.09 -7.79 14.49
CA LYS A 106 -0.21 -8.39 14.16
C LYS A 106 -0.11 -9.67 13.34
N ASN A 107 1.10 -10.17 13.09
CA ASN A 107 1.37 -11.35 12.26
C ASN A 107 0.73 -11.27 10.86
N ILE A 108 0.74 -10.08 10.25
CA ILE A 108 0.21 -9.88 8.90
C ILE A 108 1.29 -10.27 7.90
N GLU A 109 1.00 -11.28 7.08
CA GLU A 109 1.90 -11.69 5.99
C GLU A 109 2.07 -10.54 4.99
N THR A 110 3.31 -10.28 4.57
CA THR A 110 3.61 -9.15 3.67
C THR A 110 4.25 -9.61 2.38
N THR A 111 3.84 -8.98 1.28
CA THR A 111 4.43 -9.16 -0.05
C THR A 111 4.78 -7.79 -0.62
N LEU A 112 5.99 -7.66 -1.13
CA LEU A 112 6.45 -6.47 -1.83
C LEU A 112 6.64 -6.77 -3.31
N TRP A 113 5.94 -6.04 -4.16
CA TRP A 113 6.22 -5.98 -5.59
C TRP A 113 6.95 -4.69 -5.92
N PHE A 114 8.18 -4.81 -6.42
CA PHE A 114 9.03 -3.67 -6.77
C PHE A 114 9.84 -4.00 -8.02
N THR A 115 9.53 -3.35 -9.15
CA THR A 115 10.09 -3.71 -10.46
C THR A 115 11.30 -2.91 -10.87
N HIS A 116 11.65 -1.84 -10.17
CA HIS A 116 12.80 -1.00 -10.52
C HIS A 116 13.78 -0.85 -9.37
N PRO A 117 14.71 -1.77 -9.21
CA PRO A 117 15.91 -1.47 -8.47
C PRO A 117 16.77 -0.55 -9.34
N GLY A 118 16.44 0.75 -9.41
CA GLY A 118 17.23 1.72 -10.14
C GLY A 118 18.63 1.90 -9.53
N PRO A 119 19.63 2.36 -10.27
CA PRO A 119 20.94 2.76 -9.70
C PRO A 119 20.76 3.96 -8.77
N GLY A 120 21.50 4.01 -7.69
CA GLY A 120 21.39 5.11 -6.70
C GLY A 120 20.85 4.66 -5.35
N PHE A 121 21.38 3.66 -4.85
CA PHE A 121 20.79 2.70 -3.99
C PHE A 121 20.95 2.83 -2.49
N GLY A 122 21.65 3.73 -1.93
CA GLY A 122 21.88 3.86 -0.49
C GLY A 122 20.72 3.35 0.40
N ILE A 123 19.94 4.27 0.92
CA ILE A 123 18.83 3.98 1.85
C ILE A 123 17.75 3.10 1.22
N LYS A 124 17.43 3.27 -0.07
CA LYS A 124 16.40 2.46 -0.75
C LYS A 124 16.76 0.98 -0.79
N LYS A 125 18.03 0.65 -1.05
CA LYS A 125 18.51 -0.74 -1.05
C LYS A 125 18.41 -1.34 0.36
N LEU A 126 18.75 -0.58 1.38
CA LEU A 126 18.64 -1.02 2.77
C LEU A 126 17.17 -1.28 3.16
N ILE A 127 16.28 -0.38 2.80
CA ILE A 127 14.84 -0.52 3.04
C ILE A 127 14.31 -1.77 2.34
N LEU A 128 14.63 -1.96 1.06
CA LEU A 128 14.22 -3.14 0.30
C LEU A 128 14.74 -4.43 0.96
N TYR A 129 16.00 -4.46 1.36
CA TYR A 129 16.59 -5.61 2.04
C TYR A 129 15.87 -5.94 3.35
N ILE A 130 15.59 -4.94 4.18
CA ILE A 130 14.90 -5.13 5.46
C ILE A 130 13.48 -5.65 5.22
N THR A 131 12.75 -5.08 4.26
CA THR A 131 11.36 -5.49 3.98
C THR A 131 11.27 -6.88 3.38
N THR A 132 12.23 -7.29 2.54
CA THR A 132 12.25 -8.64 1.95
C THR A 132 12.68 -9.73 2.93
N LYS A 133 13.31 -9.36 4.04
CA LYS A 133 13.70 -10.29 5.11
C LYS A 133 12.63 -10.46 6.20
N MET A 134 11.54 -9.74 6.06
CA MET A 134 10.38 -9.93 6.94
C MET A 134 9.60 -11.16 6.56
#